data_d12d09e21b02f0c4a0f773265379635d
#
_entry.id   d12d09e21b02f0c4a0f773265379635d
#
_cell.length_a   1.000
_cell.length_b   1.000
_cell.length_c   1.000
_cell.angle_alpha   90.00
_cell.angle_beta   90.00
_cell.angle_gamma   90.00
#
_symmetry.space_group_name_H-M   'P 1'
#
loop_
_entity.id
_entity.type
_entity.pdbx_description
1 polymer ?
#
loop_
_entity_poly.entity_id
_entity_poly.type
_entity_poly.pdbx_seq_one_letter_code
_entity_poly.pdbx_strand_id
1 'polypeptide(L)'
;MTSLITNSSAMNALSALRQVNQNLSTTQGRISSGLQITSAKDNAAYFQISETMKGDSGSISAINEGLTLTKNSIATARLGAETFQDLANQFVEKVAFAQGAKGGHAEIEKDLGEIVKQMEVTIQQSTFNGDNMVNAGGVIATGDVATVDFEGVLTASL
;
A
#
# COMPACT_ATOMS: atom_id res chain seq x y z
N MET A 1 -25.81 -53.98 -50.28
CA MET A 1 -24.49 -54.62 -50.23
C MET A 1 -23.75 -54.07 -49.05
N THR A 2 -23.53 -54.85 -48.01
CA THR A 2 -22.72 -54.46 -46.85
C THR A 2 -21.25 -54.63 -47.21
N SER A 3 -20.51 -53.52 -47.32
CA SER A 3 -19.08 -53.59 -47.54
C SER A 3 -18.39 -54.21 -46.33
N LEU A 4 -17.65 -55.28 -46.56
CA LEU A 4 -16.84 -55.95 -45.53
C LEU A 4 -15.64 -55.16 -45.08
N ILE A 5 -15.29 -54.12 -45.82
CA ILE A 5 -14.08 -53.31 -45.57
C ILE A 5 -14.38 -51.93 -44.82
N THR A 6 -15.62 -51.44 -44.95
CA THR A 6 -16.07 -50.23 -44.34
C THR A 6 -17.34 -50.43 -43.52
N ASN A 7 -17.20 -50.40 -42.17
CA ASN A 7 -18.37 -50.45 -41.30
C ASN A 7 -18.74 -49.00 -40.90
N SER A 8 -19.75 -48.48 -41.60
CA SER A 8 -20.22 -47.06 -41.35
C SER A 8 -20.73 -46.87 -39.94
N SER A 9 -21.31 -47.87 -39.32
CA SER A 9 -21.76 -47.81 -37.92
C SER A 9 -20.58 -47.71 -36.96
N ALA A 10 -19.47 -48.43 -37.19
CA ALA A 10 -18.26 -48.34 -36.39
C ALA A 10 -17.58 -46.97 -36.55
N MET A 11 -17.57 -46.41 -37.76
CA MET A 11 -17.01 -45.08 -38.02
C MET A 11 -17.83 -43.98 -37.35
N ASN A 12 -19.16 -44.10 -37.35
CA ASN A 12 -20.04 -43.17 -36.64
C ASN A 12 -19.86 -43.28 -35.11
N ALA A 13 -19.74 -44.49 -34.58
CA ALA A 13 -19.46 -44.71 -33.16
C ALA A 13 -18.09 -44.14 -32.75
N LEU A 14 -17.05 -44.30 -33.60
CA LEU A 14 -15.73 -43.72 -33.35
C LEU A 14 -15.76 -42.18 -33.37
N SER A 15 -16.51 -41.61 -34.31
CA SER A 15 -16.70 -40.15 -34.39
C SER A 15 -17.40 -39.62 -33.14
N ALA A 16 -18.48 -40.27 -32.69
CA ALA A 16 -19.17 -39.91 -31.46
C ALA A 16 -18.26 -40.02 -30.21
N LEU A 17 -17.48 -41.10 -30.13
CA LEU A 17 -16.53 -41.31 -29.03
C LEU A 17 -15.46 -40.21 -28.99
N ARG A 18 -14.91 -39.82 -30.14
CA ARG A 18 -13.95 -38.71 -30.24
C ARG A 18 -14.55 -37.38 -29.75
N GLN A 19 -15.80 -37.11 -30.14
CA GLN A 19 -16.51 -35.91 -29.72
C GLN A 19 -16.79 -35.90 -28.21
N VAL A 20 -17.20 -37.03 -27.64
CA VAL A 20 -17.38 -37.16 -26.18
C VAL A 20 -16.08 -36.96 -25.43
N ASN A 21 -14.97 -37.54 -25.91
CA ASN A 21 -13.67 -37.34 -25.29
C ASN A 21 -13.19 -35.86 -25.37
N GLN A 22 -13.42 -35.17 -26.47
CA GLN A 22 -13.12 -33.74 -26.60
C GLN A 22 -13.97 -32.89 -25.64
N ASN A 23 -15.27 -33.17 -25.56
CA ASN A 23 -16.17 -32.47 -24.63
C ASN A 23 -15.77 -32.73 -23.18
N LEU A 24 -15.41 -33.97 -22.85
CA LEU A 24 -14.95 -34.34 -21.53
C LEU A 24 -13.65 -33.56 -21.15
N SER A 25 -12.67 -33.54 -22.03
CA SER A 25 -11.42 -32.80 -21.83
C SER A 25 -11.67 -31.29 -21.63
N THR A 26 -12.55 -30.71 -22.45
CA THR A 26 -12.93 -29.29 -22.31
C THR A 26 -13.65 -29.04 -20.98
N THR A 27 -14.55 -29.90 -20.57
CA THR A 27 -15.28 -29.79 -19.31
C THR A 27 -14.35 -29.94 -18.11
N GLN A 28 -13.41 -30.88 -18.15
CA GLN A 28 -12.40 -31.07 -17.12
C GLN A 28 -11.51 -29.83 -17.00
N GLY A 29 -11.09 -29.22 -18.12
CA GLY A 29 -10.34 -27.97 -18.15
C GLY A 29 -11.10 -26.81 -17.50
N ARG A 30 -12.40 -26.70 -17.78
CA ARG A 30 -13.28 -25.67 -17.15
C ARG A 30 -13.45 -25.90 -15.65
N ILE A 31 -13.61 -27.12 -15.21
CA ILE A 31 -13.71 -27.47 -13.78
C ILE A 31 -12.40 -27.17 -13.07
N SER A 32 -11.26 -27.52 -13.67
CA SER A 32 -9.93 -27.28 -13.10
C SER A 32 -9.58 -25.81 -12.98
N SER A 33 -9.96 -25.02 -14.00
CA SER A 33 -9.71 -23.56 -14.00
C SER A 33 -10.78 -22.76 -13.22
N GLY A 34 -11.95 -23.33 -12.97
CA GLY A 34 -13.12 -22.62 -12.43
C GLY A 34 -13.73 -21.61 -13.42
N LEU A 35 -13.28 -21.59 -14.66
CA LEU A 35 -13.68 -20.60 -15.68
C LEU A 35 -14.51 -21.28 -16.78
N GLN A 36 -15.65 -20.69 -17.12
CA GLN A 36 -16.47 -21.15 -18.24
C GLN A 36 -15.81 -20.81 -19.59
N ILE A 37 -15.10 -19.68 -19.64
CA ILE A 37 -14.39 -19.15 -20.82
C ILE A 37 -12.92 -19.04 -20.45
N THR A 38 -12.08 -19.87 -21.06
CA THR A 38 -10.65 -19.94 -20.78
C THR A 38 -9.81 -19.28 -21.88
N SER A 39 -10.39 -19.14 -23.07
CA SER A 39 -9.69 -18.58 -24.22
C SER A 39 -10.61 -17.76 -25.14
N ALA A 40 -10.01 -16.91 -25.95
CA ALA A 40 -10.74 -16.16 -26.97
C ALA A 40 -11.48 -17.06 -27.99
N LYS A 41 -11.06 -18.34 -28.12
CA LYS A 41 -11.75 -19.33 -28.97
C LYS A 41 -13.13 -19.70 -28.44
N ASP A 42 -13.32 -19.69 -27.14
CA ASP A 42 -14.61 -20.05 -26.53
C ASP A 42 -15.64 -18.94 -26.76
N ASN A 43 -15.25 -17.70 -26.49
CA ASN A 43 -16.02 -16.50 -26.81
C ASN A 43 -15.13 -15.25 -26.71
N ALA A 44 -14.81 -14.64 -27.85
CA ALA A 44 -13.87 -13.52 -27.91
C ALA A 44 -14.38 -12.27 -27.14
N ALA A 45 -15.67 -11.97 -27.21
CA ALA A 45 -16.24 -10.80 -26.56
C ALA A 45 -16.21 -10.94 -25.03
N TYR A 46 -16.64 -12.06 -24.49
CA TYR A 46 -16.58 -12.32 -23.05
C TYR A 46 -15.14 -12.46 -22.54
N PHE A 47 -14.24 -13.03 -23.33
CA PHE A 47 -12.83 -13.12 -22.98
C PHE A 47 -12.21 -11.73 -22.85
N GLN A 48 -12.48 -10.83 -23.80
CA GLN A 48 -11.99 -9.44 -23.74
C GLN A 48 -12.54 -8.70 -22.52
N ILE A 49 -13.83 -8.82 -22.23
CA ILE A 49 -14.44 -8.22 -21.03
C ILE A 49 -13.78 -8.76 -19.76
N SER A 50 -13.55 -10.08 -19.69
CA SER A 50 -12.90 -10.71 -18.54
C SER A 50 -11.47 -10.20 -18.33
N GLU A 51 -10.69 -10.04 -19.39
CA GLU A 51 -9.31 -9.51 -19.30
C GLU A 51 -9.31 -8.04 -18.88
N THR A 52 -10.24 -7.23 -19.38
CA THR A 52 -10.39 -5.84 -18.92
C THR A 52 -10.75 -5.80 -17.44
N MET A 53 -11.72 -6.60 -17.00
CA MET A 53 -12.11 -6.65 -15.57
C MET A 53 -10.99 -7.14 -14.67
N LYS A 54 -10.16 -8.08 -15.12
CA LYS A 54 -8.95 -8.51 -14.38
C LYS A 54 -7.94 -7.38 -14.27
N GLY A 55 -7.72 -6.64 -15.34
CA GLY A 55 -6.86 -5.46 -15.34
C GLY A 55 -7.35 -4.39 -14.37
N ASP A 56 -8.64 -4.08 -14.39
CA ASP A 56 -9.27 -3.13 -13.48
C ASP A 56 -9.18 -3.60 -12.02
N SER A 57 -9.46 -4.88 -11.77
CA SER A 57 -9.32 -5.49 -10.43
C SER A 57 -7.88 -5.44 -9.92
N GLY A 58 -6.90 -5.70 -10.79
CA GLY A 58 -5.48 -5.57 -10.47
C GLY A 58 -5.10 -4.13 -10.12
N SER A 59 -5.59 -3.16 -10.89
CA SER A 59 -5.36 -1.74 -10.65
C SER A 59 -5.96 -1.30 -9.31
N ILE A 60 -7.19 -1.72 -9.00
CA ILE A 60 -7.85 -1.44 -7.71
C ILE A 60 -7.06 -2.06 -6.55
N SER A 61 -6.55 -3.29 -6.73
CA SER A 61 -5.72 -3.96 -5.71
C SER A 61 -4.44 -3.16 -5.43
N ALA A 62 -3.74 -2.73 -6.47
CA ALA A 62 -2.53 -1.89 -6.34
C ALA A 62 -2.83 -0.55 -5.65
N ILE A 63 -3.96 0.09 -5.99
CA ILE A 63 -4.41 1.32 -5.31
C ILE A 63 -4.68 1.05 -3.82
N ASN A 64 -5.34 -0.03 -3.47
CA ASN A 64 -5.61 -0.39 -2.07
C ASN A 64 -4.33 -0.65 -1.28
N GLU A 65 -3.34 -1.30 -1.89
CA GLU A 65 -2.01 -1.49 -1.29
C GLU A 65 -1.32 -0.13 -1.06
N GLY A 66 -1.33 0.75 -2.06
CA GLY A 66 -0.78 2.10 -1.93
C GLY A 66 -1.48 2.94 -0.85
N LEU A 67 -2.81 2.87 -0.77
CA LEU A 67 -3.58 3.54 0.29
C LEU A 67 -3.25 2.96 1.68
N THR A 68 -3.01 1.67 1.78
CA THR A 68 -2.63 1.04 3.05
C THR A 68 -1.25 1.51 3.49
N LEU A 69 -0.28 1.61 2.59
CA LEU A 69 1.05 2.16 2.87
C LEU A 69 0.94 3.62 3.32
N THR A 70 0.19 4.44 2.60
CA THR A 70 -0.05 5.85 2.95
C THR A 70 -0.71 5.99 4.32
N LYS A 71 -1.72 5.18 4.62
CA LYS A 71 -2.37 5.15 5.94
C LYS A 71 -1.38 4.84 7.06
N ASN A 72 -0.48 3.88 6.86
CA ASN A 72 0.53 3.51 7.85
C ASN A 72 1.57 4.63 8.02
N SER A 73 1.98 5.28 6.93
CA SER A 73 2.88 6.44 6.98
C SER A 73 2.27 7.60 7.77
N ILE A 74 1.00 7.93 7.51
CA ILE A 74 0.26 8.95 8.27
C ILE A 74 0.12 8.57 9.75
N ALA A 75 -0.14 7.30 10.06
CA ALA A 75 -0.26 6.83 11.44
C ALA A 75 1.07 6.98 12.20
N THR A 76 2.19 6.66 11.55
CA THR A 76 3.54 6.86 12.12
C THR A 76 3.84 8.34 12.32
N ALA A 77 3.55 9.18 11.34
CA ALA A 77 3.72 10.63 11.44
C ALA A 77 2.88 11.24 12.57
N ARG A 78 1.64 10.78 12.72
CA ARG A 78 0.75 11.20 13.80
C ARG A 78 1.34 10.86 15.17
N LEU A 79 1.82 9.64 15.36
CA LEU A 79 2.45 9.23 16.61
C LEU A 79 3.70 10.06 16.92
N GLY A 80 4.52 10.35 15.90
CA GLY A 80 5.67 11.23 16.02
C GLY A 80 5.27 12.66 16.41
N ALA A 81 4.23 13.19 15.79
CA ALA A 81 3.72 14.53 16.12
C ALA A 81 3.12 14.61 17.53
N GLU A 82 2.39 13.59 17.98
CA GLU A 82 1.86 13.50 19.36
C GLU A 82 3.02 13.49 20.38
N THR A 83 4.04 12.66 20.15
CA THR A 83 5.23 12.60 21.02
C THR A 83 6.00 13.92 21.02
N PHE A 84 6.14 14.56 19.85
CA PHE A 84 6.76 15.86 19.74
C PHE A 84 5.99 16.94 20.53
N GLN A 85 4.67 16.91 20.46
CA GLN A 85 3.81 17.84 21.21
C GLN A 85 3.98 17.66 22.72
N ASP A 86 4.08 16.43 23.20
CA ASP A 86 4.33 16.16 24.63
C ASP A 86 5.70 16.70 25.08
N LEU A 87 6.73 16.51 24.27
CA LEU A 87 8.06 17.07 24.52
C LEU A 87 8.04 18.61 24.49
N ALA A 88 7.31 19.21 23.56
CA ALA A 88 7.14 20.66 23.48
C ALA A 88 6.44 21.22 24.72
N ASN A 89 5.43 20.55 25.23
CA ASN A 89 4.77 20.93 26.48
C ASN A 89 5.75 20.86 27.68
N GLN A 90 6.55 19.80 27.77
CA GLN A 90 7.59 19.68 28.81
C GLN A 90 8.64 20.79 28.68
N PHE A 91 9.02 21.15 27.47
CA PHE A 91 9.94 22.27 27.23
C PHE A 91 9.36 23.58 27.75
N VAL A 92 8.09 23.89 27.40
CA VAL A 92 7.41 25.12 27.87
C VAL A 92 7.30 25.14 29.40
N GLU A 93 6.96 24.03 30.04
CA GLU A 93 6.91 23.91 31.50
C GLU A 93 8.28 24.21 32.15
N LYS A 94 9.35 23.64 31.59
CA LYS A 94 10.71 23.86 32.07
C LYS A 94 11.14 25.34 31.88
N VAL A 95 10.79 25.96 30.74
CA VAL A 95 11.05 27.42 30.52
C VAL A 95 10.28 28.28 31.51
N ALA A 96 9.00 27.96 31.76
CA ALA A 96 8.21 28.69 32.75
C ALA A 96 8.79 28.55 34.16
N PHE A 97 9.28 27.35 34.50
CA PHE A 97 10.00 27.15 35.77
C PHE A 97 11.28 27.93 35.86
N ALA A 98 12.06 28.00 34.76
CA ALA A 98 13.30 28.78 34.70
C ALA A 98 13.10 30.28 34.97
N GLN A 99 11.98 30.84 34.46
CA GLN A 99 11.64 32.28 34.69
C GLN A 99 11.36 32.60 36.15
N GLY A 100 10.89 31.63 36.94
CA GLY A 100 10.64 31.79 38.38
C GLY A 100 11.81 31.42 39.27
N ALA A 101 12.82 30.76 38.76
CA ALA A 101 13.94 30.23 39.53
C ALA A 101 14.98 31.32 39.83
N LYS A 102 15.42 31.41 41.09
CA LYS A 102 16.48 32.33 41.50
C LYS A 102 17.91 31.79 41.36
N GLY A 103 18.05 30.56 40.79
CA GLY A 103 19.34 29.89 40.59
C GLY A 103 19.18 28.57 39.87
N GLY A 104 20.27 27.87 39.52
CA GLY A 104 20.25 26.57 38.84
C GLY A 104 20.01 26.68 37.31
N HIS A 105 20.18 27.86 36.72
CA HIS A 105 19.89 28.05 35.28
C HIS A 105 20.73 27.16 34.37
N ALA A 106 21.98 26.85 34.74
CA ALA A 106 22.87 26.00 33.95
C ALA A 106 22.35 24.54 33.86
N GLU A 107 21.74 24.03 34.94
CA GLU A 107 21.13 22.68 34.94
C GLU A 107 19.84 22.67 34.13
N ILE A 108 19.02 23.71 34.25
CA ILE A 108 17.80 23.89 33.47
C ILE A 108 18.11 23.97 31.98
N GLU A 109 19.14 24.73 31.59
CA GLU A 109 19.61 24.84 30.21
C GLU A 109 20.05 23.50 29.65
N LYS A 110 20.75 22.68 30.45
CA LYS A 110 21.11 21.30 30.06
C LYS A 110 19.89 20.44 29.87
N ASP A 111 18.93 20.46 30.79
CA ASP A 111 17.66 19.70 30.66
C ASP A 111 16.88 20.13 29.42
N LEU A 112 16.82 21.44 29.11
CA LEU A 112 16.16 21.93 27.90
C LEU A 112 16.88 21.43 26.63
N GLY A 113 18.23 21.43 26.63
CA GLY A 113 19.02 20.89 25.54
C GLY A 113 18.80 19.38 25.32
N GLU A 114 18.55 18.64 26.39
CA GLU A 114 18.19 17.21 26.27
C GLU A 114 16.79 17.01 25.68
N ILE A 115 15.80 17.83 26.07
CA ILE A 115 14.46 17.79 25.47
C ILE A 115 14.52 18.12 23.98
N VAL A 116 15.28 19.15 23.58
CA VAL A 116 15.47 19.48 22.14
C VAL A 116 16.06 18.31 21.36
N LYS A 117 17.08 17.64 21.90
CA LYS A 117 17.65 16.44 21.27
C LYS A 117 16.63 15.31 21.14
N GLN A 118 15.79 15.10 22.16
CA GLN A 118 14.72 14.12 22.09
C GLN A 118 13.67 14.48 21.02
N MET A 119 13.34 15.76 20.86
CA MET A 119 12.48 16.24 19.78
C MET A 119 13.08 15.94 18.41
N GLU A 120 14.37 16.26 18.19
CA GLU A 120 15.08 15.96 16.94
C GLU A 120 15.06 14.46 16.62
N VAL A 121 15.38 13.62 17.60
CA VAL A 121 15.36 12.16 17.46
C VAL A 121 13.94 11.67 17.13
N THR A 122 12.92 12.22 17.78
CA THR A 122 11.52 11.87 17.51
C THR A 122 11.12 12.19 16.07
N ILE A 123 11.51 13.36 15.56
CA ILE A 123 11.29 13.75 14.17
C ILE A 123 11.99 12.76 13.21
N GLN A 124 13.26 12.45 13.48
CA GLN A 124 14.03 11.52 12.63
C GLN A 124 13.49 10.09 12.65
N GLN A 125 12.98 9.63 13.79
CA GLN A 125 12.41 8.29 13.96
C GLN A 125 10.98 8.15 13.41
N SER A 126 10.29 9.27 13.15
CA SER A 126 8.93 9.29 12.61
C SER A 126 8.90 8.92 11.12
N THR A 127 9.64 7.87 10.75
CA THR A 127 9.86 7.41 9.38
C THR A 127 9.14 6.08 9.16
N PHE A 128 8.41 5.99 8.06
CA PHE A 128 7.79 4.74 7.60
C PHE A 128 8.23 4.46 6.17
N ASN A 129 8.84 3.30 5.94
CA ASN A 129 9.33 2.86 4.62
C ASN A 129 10.25 3.89 3.90
N GLY A 130 11.01 4.67 4.67
CA GLY A 130 11.89 5.71 4.14
C GLY A 130 11.26 7.10 4.01
N ASP A 131 9.94 7.19 4.15
CA ASP A 131 9.21 8.47 4.10
C ASP A 131 9.01 9.01 5.52
N ASN A 132 9.43 10.26 5.73
CA ASN A 132 9.20 10.99 6.97
C ASN A 132 8.26 12.17 6.71
N MET A 133 7.01 12.02 7.12
CA MET A 133 5.99 13.07 6.94
C MET A 133 6.02 14.16 8.02
N VAL A 134 6.83 14.02 9.05
CA VAL A 134 7.01 15.00 10.12
C VAL A 134 8.15 15.95 9.78
N ASN A 135 9.15 15.50 9.05
CA ASN A 135 10.28 16.31 8.62
C ASN A 135 10.02 16.90 7.22
N ALA A 136 10.10 18.24 7.10
CA ALA A 136 9.91 18.94 5.83
C ALA A 136 10.84 18.48 4.70
N GLY A 137 12.01 17.93 5.00
CA GLY A 137 12.93 17.36 4.01
C GLY A 137 12.54 15.96 3.49
N GLY A 138 11.58 15.28 4.11
CA GLY A 138 11.13 13.94 3.76
C GLY A 138 9.80 13.88 3.03
N VAL A 139 9.14 15.01 2.81
CA VAL A 139 7.85 15.04 2.14
C VAL A 139 8.02 14.99 0.62
N ILE A 140 7.71 13.83 0.10
CA ILE A 140 7.23 13.49 -1.24
C ILE A 140 7.40 14.59 -2.29
N ALA A 141 8.33 14.37 -3.19
CA ALA A 141 8.45 15.07 -4.47
C ALA A 141 7.31 14.67 -5.43
N THR A 142 6.07 14.78 -4.99
CA THR A 142 4.89 14.64 -5.84
C THR A 142 3.92 15.77 -5.54
N GLY A 143 4.17 16.88 -6.23
CA GLY A 143 3.20 17.91 -6.55
C GLY A 143 2.28 18.40 -5.43
N ASP A 144 2.54 19.63 -4.96
CA ASP A 144 1.54 20.49 -4.28
C ASP A 144 0.91 20.01 -2.95
N VAL A 145 1.74 19.65 -1.98
CA VAL A 145 1.29 19.79 -0.59
C VAL A 145 2.21 20.81 0.08
N ALA A 146 1.61 21.89 0.55
CA ALA A 146 2.32 22.96 1.26
C ALA A 146 3.18 22.37 2.39
N THR A 147 4.48 22.41 2.22
CA THR A 147 5.45 22.04 3.24
C THR A 147 5.33 23.03 4.40
N VAL A 148 4.84 22.55 5.52
CA VAL A 148 4.96 23.31 6.76
C VAL A 148 6.41 23.20 7.19
N ASP A 149 7.19 24.25 6.93
CA ASP A 149 8.58 24.35 7.34
C ASP A 149 8.65 24.52 8.87
N PHE A 150 8.86 23.41 9.57
CA PHE A 150 8.98 23.39 11.03
C PHE A 150 10.29 24.08 11.51
N GLU A 151 11.32 24.12 10.67
CA GLU A 151 12.57 24.82 10.99
C GLU A 151 12.35 26.33 11.10
N GLY A 152 11.46 26.90 10.28
CA GLY A 152 11.12 28.32 10.34
C GLY A 152 10.38 28.74 11.61
N VAL A 153 9.67 27.81 12.25
CA VAL A 153 8.93 28.10 13.50
C VAL A 153 9.86 28.13 14.71
N LEU A 154 10.90 27.29 14.75
CA LEU A 154 11.87 27.25 15.85
C LEU A 154 12.87 28.40 15.79
N THR A 155 13.25 28.85 14.59
CA THR A 155 14.18 29.99 14.43
C THR A 155 13.52 31.36 14.64
N ALA A 156 12.20 31.45 14.52
CA ALA A 156 11.46 32.69 14.76
C ALA A 156 11.14 32.95 16.24
N SER A 157 11.44 32.01 17.14
CA SER A 157 11.12 32.07 18.57
C SER A 157 12.34 32.25 19.48
N LEU A 158 13.54 32.36 18.93
CA LEU A 158 14.79 32.67 19.59
C LEU A 158 15.29 34.06 19.17
#